data_e4dc994a09f1a40a08f3706114fb4a01
#
_entry.id   e4dc994a09f1a40a08f3706114fb4a01
#
_cell.length_a   1.000
_cell.length_b   1.000
_cell.length_c   1.000
_cell.angle_alpha   90.00
_cell.angle_beta   90.00
_cell.angle_gamma   90.00
#
_symmetry.space_group_name_H-M   'P 1'
#
loop_
_entity.id
_entity.type
_entity.pdbx_description
1 polymer ?
#
loop_
_entity_poly.entity_id
_entity_poly.type
_entity_poly.pdbx_seq_one_letter_code
_entity_poly.pdbx_strand_id
1 'polypeptide(L)'
;EFVDIYPTLCDLAGFDKPRHLEGDSFAELLQATDCPRKRAAFSQYPRGNVMGYSMTTDRFRYTVWVDQKKGNEVVFTELYDHRKDSQENENVIDSPLYASEIKRLDTWHAEGWQGTRSALILK
;
A
#
# COMPACT_ATOMS: atom_id res chain seq x y z
N GLU A 1 -1.40 -8.10 -1.88
CA GLU A 1 -2.76 -7.59 -2.17
C GLU A 1 -3.60 -8.68 -2.86
N PHE A 2 -4.93 -8.63 -2.74
CA PHE A 2 -5.79 -9.63 -3.39
C PHE A 2 -5.67 -9.65 -4.91
N VAL A 3 -5.41 -8.50 -5.52
CA VAL A 3 -5.20 -8.38 -6.98
C VAL A 3 -4.00 -9.21 -7.47
N ASP A 4 -3.06 -9.54 -6.59
CA ASP A 4 -1.86 -10.30 -6.90
C ASP A 4 -2.08 -11.83 -6.91
N ILE A 5 -3.20 -12.30 -6.36
CA ILE A 5 -3.49 -13.74 -6.26
C ILE A 5 -3.69 -14.36 -7.64
N TYR A 6 -4.52 -13.74 -8.49
CA TYR A 6 -4.82 -14.29 -9.80
C TYR A 6 -3.58 -14.40 -10.70
N PRO A 7 -2.76 -13.35 -10.91
CA PRO A 7 -1.53 -13.49 -11.69
C PRO A 7 -0.56 -14.52 -11.09
N THR A 8 -0.53 -14.67 -9.75
CA THR A 8 0.30 -15.69 -9.10
C THR A 8 -0.19 -17.10 -9.41
N LEU A 9 -1.49 -17.34 -9.38
CA LEU A 9 -2.07 -18.64 -9.75
C LEU A 9 -1.81 -18.99 -11.22
N CYS A 10 -1.87 -18.01 -12.13
CA CYS A 10 -1.51 -18.21 -13.53
C CYS A 10 -0.07 -18.70 -13.66
N ASP A 11 0.89 -18.03 -13.02
CA ASP A 11 2.31 -18.41 -13.07
C ASP A 11 2.55 -19.81 -12.48
N LEU A 12 1.94 -20.12 -11.34
CA LEU A 12 2.08 -21.44 -10.69
C LEU A 12 1.46 -22.58 -11.51
N ALA A 13 0.40 -22.29 -12.26
CA ALA A 13 -0.27 -23.26 -13.10
C ALA A 13 0.27 -23.32 -14.55
N GLY A 14 1.23 -22.46 -14.90
CA GLY A 14 1.80 -22.37 -16.24
C GLY A 14 0.85 -21.79 -17.30
N PHE A 15 -0.08 -20.94 -16.88
CA PHE A 15 -1.01 -20.25 -17.78
C PHE A 15 -0.52 -18.84 -18.12
N ASP A 16 -0.84 -18.38 -19.32
CA ASP A 16 -0.63 -17.00 -19.72
C ASP A 16 -1.50 -16.05 -18.85
N LYS A 17 -0.89 -14.96 -18.40
CA LYS A 17 -1.61 -13.93 -17.64
C LYS A 17 -2.46 -13.06 -18.57
N PRO A 18 -3.78 -12.92 -18.32
CA PRO A 18 -4.61 -11.97 -19.06
C PRO A 18 -4.05 -10.54 -18.96
N ARG A 19 -4.06 -9.80 -20.08
CA ARG A 19 -3.46 -8.46 -20.18
C ARG A 19 -4.13 -7.38 -19.32
N HIS A 20 -5.37 -7.61 -18.87
CA HIS A 20 -6.13 -6.65 -18.07
C HIS A 20 -5.83 -6.72 -16.56
N LEU A 21 -4.94 -7.65 -16.14
CA LEU A 21 -4.61 -7.78 -14.72
C LEU A 21 -3.72 -6.61 -14.26
N GLU A 22 -4.11 -6.01 -13.15
CA GLU A 22 -3.36 -4.91 -12.51
C GLU A 22 -2.42 -5.42 -11.40
N GLY A 23 -2.63 -6.64 -10.91
CA GLY A 23 -1.81 -7.26 -9.88
C GLY A 23 -0.47 -7.79 -10.41
N ASP A 24 0.48 -7.94 -9.52
CA ASP A 24 1.79 -8.53 -9.78
C ASP A 24 1.87 -9.92 -9.15
N SER A 25 2.39 -10.89 -9.91
CA SER A 25 2.64 -12.22 -9.37
C SER A 25 3.72 -12.17 -8.29
N PHE A 26 3.49 -12.89 -7.21
CA PHE A 26 4.48 -13.16 -6.16
C PHE A 26 4.94 -14.62 -6.13
N ALA A 27 4.76 -15.37 -7.24
CA ALA A 27 5.16 -16.78 -7.33
C ALA A 27 6.66 -16.97 -7.01
N GLU A 28 7.52 -16.05 -7.43
CA GLU A 28 8.96 -16.10 -7.12
C GLU A 28 9.23 -16.01 -5.62
N LEU A 29 8.45 -15.23 -4.86
CA LEU A 29 8.61 -15.09 -3.40
C LEU A 29 8.31 -16.39 -2.64
N LEU A 30 7.58 -17.33 -3.25
CA LEU A 30 7.33 -18.65 -2.66
C LEU A 30 8.58 -19.56 -2.73
N GLN A 31 9.54 -19.21 -3.59
CA GLN A 31 10.79 -19.96 -3.79
C GLN A 31 12.00 -19.23 -3.17
N ALA A 32 12.01 -17.90 -3.23
CA ALA A 32 13.10 -17.07 -2.71
C ALA A 32 12.54 -15.79 -2.08
N THR A 33 12.92 -15.49 -0.84
CA THR A 33 12.37 -14.37 -0.06
C THR A 33 13.03 -13.02 -0.38
N ASP A 34 14.12 -13.00 -1.12
CA ASP A 34 14.90 -11.82 -1.50
C ASP A 34 14.55 -11.28 -2.90
N CYS A 35 13.48 -11.79 -3.51
CA CYS A 35 13.00 -11.30 -4.79
C CYS A 35 12.45 -9.86 -4.70
N PRO A 36 12.51 -9.11 -5.81
CA PRO A 36 11.88 -7.80 -5.91
C PRO A 36 10.39 -7.85 -5.58
N ARG A 37 9.92 -6.92 -4.75
CA ARG A 37 8.53 -6.85 -4.34
C ARG A 37 8.02 -5.41 -4.31
N LYS A 38 6.72 -5.25 -4.28
CA LYS A 38 6.08 -3.95 -4.01
C LYS A 38 6.57 -3.38 -2.68
N ARG A 39 6.79 -2.07 -2.63
CA ARG A 39 7.19 -1.35 -1.41
C ARG A 39 6.04 -1.12 -0.44
N ALA A 40 4.81 -1.17 -0.95
CA ALA A 40 3.60 -0.98 -0.17
C ALA A 40 2.42 -1.75 -0.75
N ALA A 41 1.45 -2.05 0.12
CA ALA A 41 0.13 -2.57 -0.23
C ALA A 41 -0.92 -1.50 0.05
N PHE A 42 -1.91 -1.38 -0.85
CA PHE A 42 -2.98 -0.38 -0.74
C PHE A 42 -4.31 -1.04 -0.43
N SER A 43 -5.11 -0.35 0.37
CA SER A 43 -6.48 -0.71 0.65
C SER A 43 -7.33 0.55 0.83
N GLN A 44 -8.64 0.41 0.68
CA GLN A 44 -9.58 1.51 0.92
C GLN A 44 -10.75 1.03 1.76
N TYR A 45 -11.28 1.92 2.58
CA TYR A 45 -12.39 1.63 3.45
C TYR A 45 -13.38 2.81 3.52
N PRO A 46 -14.64 2.61 3.11
CA PRO A 46 -15.67 3.65 3.19
C PRO A 46 -16.23 3.77 4.61
N ARG A 47 -16.37 5.00 5.09
CA ARG A 47 -17.01 5.31 6.38
C ARG A 47 -17.97 6.48 6.24
N GLY A 48 -19.21 6.19 5.91
CA GLY A 48 -20.23 7.21 5.61
C GLY A 48 -19.87 8.00 4.35
N ASN A 49 -19.60 9.30 4.51
CA ASN A 49 -19.18 10.18 3.40
C ASN A 49 -17.67 10.28 3.23
N VAL A 50 -16.93 9.61 4.12
CA VAL A 50 -15.47 9.66 4.14
C VAL A 50 -14.91 8.36 3.56
N MET A 51 -13.85 8.46 2.78
CA MET A 51 -13.08 7.32 2.28
C MET A 51 -11.68 7.34 2.88
N GLY A 52 -11.29 6.24 3.53
CA GLY A 52 -9.93 6.02 3.99
C GLY A 52 -9.13 5.31 2.90
N TYR A 53 -8.03 5.91 2.48
CA TYR A 53 -7.04 5.30 1.60
C TYR A 53 -5.81 4.95 2.43
N SER A 54 -5.57 3.66 2.62
CA SER A 54 -4.51 3.15 3.48
C SER A 54 -3.40 2.53 2.65
N MET A 55 -2.17 2.87 3.00
CA MET A 55 -0.94 2.31 2.46
C MET A 55 -0.16 1.64 3.58
N THR A 56 0.12 0.34 3.45
CA THR A 56 0.89 -0.45 4.41
C THR A 56 2.24 -0.83 3.81
N THR A 57 3.31 -0.48 4.51
CA THR A 57 4.70 -0.83 4.19
C THR A 57 5.21 -1.90 5.17
N ASP A 58 6.47 -2.32 5.06
CA ASP A 58 7.11 -3.24 6.02
C ASP A 58 7.12 -2.71 7.47
N ARG A 59 6.97 -1.39 7.64
CA ARG A 59 7.07 -0.75 8.96
C ARG A 59 5.88 0.09 9.33
N PHE A 60 5.29 0.78 8.37
CA PHE A 60 4.29 1.80 8.64
C PHE A 60 2.95 1.46 8.02
N ARG A 61 1.86 1.84 8.70
CA ARG A 61 0.58 2.08 8.06
C ARG A 61 0.33 3.58 8.03
N TYR A 62 0.08 4.10 6.83
CA TYR A 62 -0.25 5.49 6.56
C TYR A 62 -1.63 5.56 5.91
N THR A 63 -2.57 6.28 6.51
CA THR A 63 -3.95 6.37 6.03
C THR A 63 -4.37 7.82 5.89
N VAL A 64 -4.90 8.17 4.71
CA VAL A 64 -5.48 9.48 4.42
C VAL A 64 -7.00 9.32 4.30
N TRP A 65 -7.74 10.09 5.10
CA TRP A 65 -9.19 10.13 5.07
C TRP A 65 -9.66 11.37 4.32
N VAL A 66 -10.51 11.18 3.31
CA VAL A 66 -11.02 12.27 2.46
C VAL A 66 -12.54 12.34 2.50
N ASP A 67 -13.10 13.55 2.48
CA ASP A 67 -14.53 13.77 2.32
C ASP A 67 -14.88 13.77 0.83
N GLN A 68 -15.53 12.72 0.36
CA GLN A 68 -15.93 12.56 -1.05
C GLN A 68 -16.94 13.61 -1.51
N LYS A 69 -17.77 14.16 -0.62
CA LYS A 69 -18.73 15.21 -0.95
C LYS A 69 -18.09 16.59 -1.08
N LYS A 70 -16.89 16.75 -0.52
CA LYS A 70 -16.11 17.99 -0.58
C LYS A 70 -14.95 17.92 -1.56
N GLY A 71 -15.09 17.16 -2.65
CA GLY A 71 -14.05 17.08 -3.66
C GLY A 71 -12.79 16.35 -3.20
N ASN A 72 -12.92 15.36 -2.31
CA ASN A 72 -11.82 14.62 -1.70
C ASN A 72 -10.89 15.48 -0.82
N GLU A 73 -11.45 16.50 -0.13
CA GLU A 73 -10.71 17.23 0.89
C GLU A 73 -10.22 16.27 1.98
N VAL A 74 -8.93 16.37 2.34
CA VAL A 74 -8.35 15.59 3.44
C VAL A 74 -8.92 16.09 4.77
N VAL A 75 -9.57 15.19 5.51
CA VAL A 75 -10.19 15.51 6.81
C VAL A 75 -9.42 14.93 7.98
N PHE A 76 -8.64 13.87 7.77
CA PHE A 76 -7.83 13.25 8.81
C PHE A 76 -6.71 12.42 8.21
N THR A 77 -5.58 12.28 8.94
CA THR A 77 -4.46 11.43 8.54
C THR A 77 -3.98 10.62 9.75
N GLU A 78 -3.57 9.38 9.50
CA GLU A 78 -3.06 8.47 10.52
C GLU A 78 -1.72 7.91 10.10
N LEU A 79 -0.83 7.76 11.08
CA LEU A 79 0.45 7.06 10.94
C LEU A 79 0.66 6.14 12.14
N TYR A 80 0.93 4.86 11.86
CA TYR A 80 1.29 3.86 12.87
C TYR A 80 2.65 3.25 12.54
N ASP A 81 3.52 3.14 13.55
CA ASP A 81 4.85 2.52 13.43
C ASP A 81 4.82 1.11 14.03
N HIS A 82 4.64 0.08 13.19
CA HIS A 82 4.51 -1.32 13.62
C HIS A 82 5.73 -1.88 14.36
N ARG A 83 6.90 -1.22 14.26
CA ARG A 83 8.07 -1.61 15.05
C ARG A 83 7.95 -1.23 16.52
N LYS A 84 7.12 -0.22 16.83
CA LYS A 84 6.90 0.27 18.20
C LYS A 84 5.52 -0.08 18.71
N ASP A 85 4.53 -0.09 17.85
CA ASP A 85 3.12 -0.30 18.15
C ASP A 85 2.48 -1.18 17.07
N SER A 86 2.63 -2.50 17.23
CA SER A 86 2.05 -3.48 16.30
C SER A 86 0.53 -3.58 16.38
N GLN A 87 -0.09 -2.97 17.41
CA GLN A 87 -1.54 -2.98 17.64
C GLN A 87 -2.20 -1.68 17.19
N GLU A 88 -1.42 -0.69 16.70
CA GLU A 88 -1.94 0.59 16.20
C GLU A 88 -2.76 1.37 17.23
N ASN A 89 -2.28 1.41 18.48
CA ASN A 89 -2.95 2.10 19.57
C ASN A 89 -2.69 3.61 19.57
N GLU A 90 -1.55 4.06 18.99
CA GLU A 90 -1.10 5.44 19.02
C GLU A 90 -0.88 5.98 17.61
N ASN A 91 -1.69 6.97 17.21
CA ASN A 91 -1.46 7.72 15.98
C ASN A 91 -0.31 8.71 16.17
N VAL A 92 0.80 8.50 15.47
CA VAL A 92 2.02 9.31 15.59
C VAL A 92 2.18 10.36 14.48
N ILE A 93 1.10 10.69 13.75
CA ILE A 93 1.14 11.63 12.61
C ILE A 93 1.67 13.01 12.98
N ASP A 94 1.35 13.50 14.19
CA ASP A 94 1.75 14.83 14.66
C ASP A 94 3.13 14.84 15.34
N SER A 95 3.79 13.69 15.43
CA SER A 95 5.09 13.58 16.10
C SER A 95 6.23 14.08 15.22
N PRO A 96 7.02 15.09 15.66
CA PRO A 96 8.15 15.61 14.90
C PRO A 96 9.22 14.55 14.56
N LEU A 97 9.27 13.47 15.35
CA LEU A 97 10.22 12.37 15.14
C LEU A 97 10.01 11.64 13.82
N TYR A 98 8.80 11.73 13.25
CA TYR A 98 8.43 11.06 12.00
C TYR A 98 8.31 12.01 10.79
N ALA A 99 8.67 13.30 10.94
CA ALA A 99 8.47 14.30 9.89
C ALA A 99 9.06 13.90 8.52
N SER A 100 10.27 13.33 8.51
CA SER A 100 10.91 12.85 7.27
C SER A 100 10.20 11.64 6.67
N GLU A 101 9.74 10.73 7.53
CA GLU A 101 9.00 9.54 7.11
C GLU A 101 7.62 9.91 6.56
N ILE A 102 6.91 10.82 7.23
CA ILE A 102 5.61 11.33 6.79
C ILE A 102 5.73 11.90 5.38
N LYS A 103 6.73 12.77 5.13
CA LYS A 103 6.96 13.35 3.80
C LYS A 103 7.20 12.28 2.73
N ARG A 104 7.96 11.23 3.05
CA ARG A 104 8.22 10.13 2.14
C ARG A 104 6.95 9.31 1.86
N LEU A 105 6.19 8.97 2.92
CA LEU A 105 4.96 8.20 2.81
C LEU A 105 3.87 8.98 2.06
N ASP A 106 3.79 10.29 2.27
CA ASP A 106 2.90 11.18 1.54
C ASP A 106 3.17 11.16 0.03
N THR A 107 4.46 11.24 -0.34
CA THR A 107 4.88 11.10 -1.74
C THR A 107 4.45 9.75 -2.32
N TRP A 108 4.74 8.63 -1.64
CA TRP A 108 4.36 7.30 -2.11
C TRP A 108 2.84 7.11 -2.17
N HIS A 109 2.10 7.67 -1.22
CA HIS A 109 0.64 7.62 -1.22
C HIS A 109 0.06 8.40 -2.40
N ALA A 110 0.63 9.57 -2.73
CA ALA A 110 0.23 10.37 -3.89
C ALA A 110 0.58 9.69 -5.24
N GLU A 111 1.71 8.98 -5.32
CA GLU A 111 2.08 8.17 -6.49
C GLU A 111 1.16 6.95 -6.68
N GLY A 112 0.49 6.53 -5.62
CA GLY A 112 -0.41 5.39 -5.60
C GLY A 112 0.29 4.04 -5.77
N TRP A 113 -0.52 3.01 -6.01
CA TRP A 113 -0.03 1.62 -6.11
C TRP A 113 0.96 1.41 -7.27
N GLN A 114 0.85 2.17 -8.36
CA GLN A 114 1.76 2.07 -9.50
C GLN A 114 3.16 2.58 -9.16
N GLY A 115 3.25 3.71 -8.45
CA GLY A 115 4.53 4.32 -8.05
C GLY A 115 5.29 3.53 -6.99
N THR A 116 4.61 2.66 -6.24
CA THR A 116 5.24 1.81 -5.22
C THR A 116 5.69 0.44 -5.72
N ARG A 117 5.43 0.10 -6.98
CA ARG A 117 5.94 -1.11 -7.63
C ARG A 117 7.46 -1.05 -7.75
N SER A 118 8.12 -2.20 -7.59
CA SER A 118 9.55 -2.29 -7.85
C SER A 118 9.83 -2.07 -9.35
N ALA A 119 10.86 -1.30 -9.67
CA ALA A 119 11.30 -1.11 -11.06
C ALA A 119 11.68 -2.43 -11.78
N LEU A 120 11.97 -3.48 -11.03
CA LEU A 120 12.27 -4.81 -11.56
C LEU A 120 11.01 -5.61 -11.92
N ILE A 121 9.84 -5.25 -11.37
CA ILE A 121 8.55 -5.86 -11.71
C ILE A 121 7.99 -5.28 -13.01
N LEU A 122 8.43 -4.09 -13.41
CA LEU A 122 7.94 -3.37 -14.60
C LEU A 122 8.61 -3.79 -15.91
N LYS A 123 9.50 -4.79 -15.88
CA LYS A 123 10.13 -5.38 -17.06
C LYS A 123 9.43 -6.67 -17.48
#